data_19d5afd4675097e2cffb5af0dbbe7a4a
#
_entry.id   19d5afd4675097e2cffb5af0dbbe7a4a
#
_cell.length_a   1.000
_cell.length_b   1.000
_cell.length_c   1.000
_cell.angle_alpha   90.00
_cell.angle_beta   90.00
_cell.angle_gamma   90.00
#
_symmetry.space_group_name_H-M   'P 1'
#
loop_
_entity.id
_entity.type
_entity.pdbx_description
1 polymer ?
#
loop_
_entity_poly.entity_id
_entity_poly.type
_entity_poly.pdbx_seq_one_letter_code
_entity_poly.pdbx_strand_id
1 'polypeptide(L)'
;MGTGRNACATFRLTIVETTPYDSFRNRKSESKFVGQRTSSADRDLYSGLIRLHVLHHAVEGPVFGLGMIEELARHGYRISPGSLYPLLQGLEKKGYLRSTEQRNGKSLRRVYRATPQGRKALAAAKSKVRELFHELVEGD
;
A
#
# COMPACT_ATOMS: atom_id res chain seq x y z
N MET A 1 25.22 -11.96 -29.86
CA MET A 1 24.68 -10.59 -29.67
C MET A 1 23.19 -10.50 -29.34
N GLY A 2 22.59 -11.48 -28.75
CA GLY A 2 21.17 -11.51 -28.42
C GLY A 2 20.85 -11.70 -26.93
N THR A 3 21.85 -11.75 -26.09
CA THR A 3 21.71 -12.19 -24.70
C THR A 3 21.04 -11.18 -23.76
N GLY A 4 21.04 -9.90 -24.10
CA GLY A 4 20.42 -8.89 -23.22
C GLY A 4 18.89 -8.80 -23.31
N ARG A 5 18.29 -9.23 -24.39
CA ARG A 5 16.84 -9.14 -24.58
C ARG A 5 16.05 -10.23 -23.87
N ASN A 6 16.64 -11.41 -23.75
CA ASN A 6 16.01 -12.55 -23.08
C ASN A 6 15.98 -12.38 -21.55
N ALA A 7 16.96 -11.72 -20.98
CA ALA A 7 17.00 -11.45 -19.56
C ALA A 7 15.88 -10.48 -19.12
N CYS A 8 15.57 -9.47 -19.94
CA CYS A 8 14.48 -8.54 -19.65
C CYS A 8 13.09 -9.20 -19.75
N ALA A 9 12.91 -10.13 -20.68
CA ALA A 9 11.65 -10.84 -20.84
C ALA A 9 11.39 -11.80 -19.66
N THR A 10 12.42 -12.50 -19.20
CA THR A 10 12.33 -13.41 -18.05
C THR A 10 12.05 -12.66 -16.76
N PHE A 11 12.66 -11.49 -16.59
CA PHE A 11 12.43 -10.63 -15.43
C PHE A 11 11.00 -10.08 -15.39
N ARG A 12 10.43 -9.71 -16.53
CA ARG A 12 9.03 -9.27 -16.64
C ARG A 12 8.03 -10.36 -16.26
N LEU A 13 8.26 -11.58 -16.70
CA LEU A 13 7.43 -12.74 -16.37
C LEU A 13 7.45 -13.04 -14.87
N THR A 14 8.61 -12.95 -14.24
CA THR A 14 8.76 -13.18 -12.80
C THR A 14 8.01 -12.14 -11.97
N ILE A 15 7.98 -10.88 -12.41
CA ILE A 15 7.23 -9.81 -11.72
C ILE A 15 5.71 -9.99 -11.87
N VAL A 16 5.23 -10.52 -12.99
CA VAL A 16 3.80 -10.74 -13.24
C VAL A 16 3.28 -11.95 -12.45
N GLU A 17 4.10 -12.95 -12.23
CA GLU A 17 3.73 -14.15 -11.46
C GLU A 17 3.71 -13.92 -9.95
N THR A 18 4.49 -12.98 -9.44
CA THR A 18 4.47 -12.60 -8.03
C THR A 18 3.28 -11.67 -7.80
N THR A 19 2.13 -12.26 -7.50
CA THR A 19 0.99 -11.45 -7.05
C THR A 19 1.38 -10.70 -5.78
N PRO A 20 0.94 -9.43 -5.59
CA PRO A 20 1.18 -8.68 -4.37
C PRO A 20 0.79 -9.43 -3.10
N TYR A 21 -0.16 -10.35 -3.22
CA TYR A 21 -0.61 -11.22 -2.15
C TYR A 21 0.50 -12.17 -1.66
N ASP A 22 1.26 -12.78 -2.56
CA ASP A 22 2.37 -13.67 -2.20
C ASP A 22 3.54 -12.91 -1.57
N SER A 23 3.79 -11.67 -2.01
CA SER A 23 4.77 -10.82 -1.35
C SER A 23 4.36 -10.44 0.08
N PHE A 24 3.07 -10.29 0.36
CA PHE A 24 2.57 -10.06 1.72
C PHE A 24 2.73 -11.29 2.62
N ARG A 25 2.60 -12.49 2.07
CA ARG A 25 2.64 -13.74 2.83
C ARG A 25 4.06 -14.18 3.18
N ASN A 26 5.05 -13.82 2.38
CA ASN A 26 6.41 -14.38 2.49
C ASN A 26 7.42 -13.46 3.16
N ARG A 27 7.02 -12.23 3.50
CA ARG A 27 7.86 -11.35 4.33
C ARG A 27 7.72 -11.72 5.80
N LYS A 28 8.31 -12.83 6.18
CA LYS A 28 8.80 -13.00 7.55
C LYS A 28 9.99 -12.05 7.78
N SER A 29 9.78 -10.78 7.59
CA SER A 29 10.73 -9.82 8.08
C SER A 29 10.51 -9.74 9.57
N GLU A 30 11.46 -10.20 10.31
CA GLU A 30 11.63 -9.93 11.73
C GLU A 30 11.73 -8.42 11.91
N SER A 31 10.61 -7.72 11.83
CA SER A 31 10.59 -6.36 12.26
C SER A 31 10.66 -6.37 13.79
N LYS A 32 11.84 -6.20 14.30
CA LYS A 32 12.09 -5.85 15.70
C LYS A 32 11.51 -4.46 16.06
N PHE A 33 10.61 -3.95 15.26
CA PHE A 33 9.79 -2.83 15.67
C PHE A 33 8.73 -3.36 16.62
N VAL A 34 9.08 -3.41 17.89
CA VAL A 34 8.13 -3.56 18.98
C VAL A 34 7.13 -2.42 18.85
N GLY A 35 6.01 -2.75 18.20
CA GLY A 35 4.98 -1.78 17.88
C GLY A 35 4.45 -1.16 19.17
N GLN A 36 4.75 0.09 19.39
CA GLN A 36 3.94 0.92 20.24
C GLN A 36 2.50 0.81 19.70
N ARG A 37 1.60 0.34 20.55
CA ARG A 37 0.19 0.27 20.22
C ARG A 37 -0.28 1.70 20.00
N THR A 38 -0.46 2.09 18.73
CA THR A 38 -1.07 3.37 18.43
C THR A 38 -2.45 3.41 19.05
N SER A 39 -2.64 4.32 20.00
CA SER A 39 -3.93 4.51 20.64
C SER A 39 -4.94 5.08 19.64
N SER A 40 -6.21 5.05 19.97
CA SER A 40 -7.24 5.69 19.12
C SER A 40 -6.99 7.19 18.92
N ALA A 41 -6.32 7.84 19.86
CA ALA A 41 -5.92 9.24 19.77
C ALA A 41 -4.83 9.48 18.71
N ASP A 42 -3.97 8.51 18.46
CA ASP A 42 -2.88 8.62 17.50
C ASP A 42 -3.33 8.41 16.03
N ARG A 43 -4.55 7.89 15.83
CA ARG A 43 -5.07 7.64 14.47
C ARG A 43 -5.19 8.91 13.64
N ASP A 44 -5.64 9.98 14.24
CA ASP A 44 -5.77 11.28 13.55
C ASP A 44 -4.40 11.80 13.13
N LEU A 45 -3.41 11.66 14.02
CA LEU A 45 -2.03 12.06 13.74
C LEU A 45 -1.45 11.28 12.56
N TYR A 46 -1.66 9.96 12.52
CA TYR A 46 -1.10 9.08 11.48
C TYR A 46 -2.00 8.88 10.26
N SER A 47 -3.18 9.48 10.23
CA SER A 47 -4.17 9.25 9.17
C SER A 47 -3.66 9.57 7.76
N GLY A 48 -2.86 10.60 7.61
CA GLY A 48 -2.21 10.97 6.35
C GLY A 48 -1.19 9.92 5.90
N LEU A 49 -0.35 9.46 6.82
CA LEU A 49 0.65 8.41 6.54
C LEU A 49 -0.02 7.10 6.15
N ILE A 50 -1.08 6.71 6.83
CA ILE A 50 -1.86 5.50 6.50
C ILE A 50 -2.43 5.59 5.08
N ARG A 51 -3.01 6.74 4.71
CA ARG A 51 -3.52 6.96 3.34
C ARG A 51 -2.41 6.86 2.29
N LEU A 52 -1.24 7.39 2.57
CA LEU A 52 -0.09 7.29 1.68
C LEU A 52 0.42 5.85 1.55
N HIS A 53 0.44 5.07 2.64
CA HIS A 53 0.76 3.64 2.60
C HIS A 53 -0.22 2.87 1.70
N VAL A 54 -1.52 3.08 1.90
CA VAL A 54 -2.55 2.44 1.07
C VAL A 54 -2.38 2.80 -0.39
N LEU A 55 -2.17 4.07 -0.69
CA LEU A 55 -2.00 4.54 -2.07
C LEU A 55 -0.71 3.99 -2.70
N HIS A 56 0.37 3.89 -1.94
CA HIS A 56 1.63 3.30 -2.38
C HIS A 56 1.44 1.84 -2.82
N HIS A 57 0.83 1.02 -1.99
CA HIS A 57 0.56 -0.38 -2.33
C HIS A 57 -0.41 -0.53 -3.50
N ALA A 58 -1.41 0.36 -3.61
CA ALA A 58 -2.35 0.36 -4.73
C ALA A 58 -1.69 0.75 -6.07
N VAL A 59 -0.59 1.49 -6.03
CA VAL A 59 0.25 1.79 -7.22
C VAL A 59 1.07 0.56 -7.63
N GLU A 60 1.59 -0.19 -6.67
CA GLU A 60 2.37 -1.40 -6.91
C GLU A 60 1.50 -2.55 -7.45
N GLY A 61 0.27 -2.65 -6.98
CA GLY A 61 -0.64 -3.72 -7.41
C GLY A 61 -2.04 -3.60 -6.80
N PRO A 62 -2.91 -4.58 -7.05
CA PRO A 62 -4.24 -4.58 -6.47
C PRO A 62 -4.17 -4.79 -4.96
N VAL A 63 -4.93 -3.99 -4.22
CA VAL A 63 -5.07 -4.11 -2.77
C VAL A 63 -6.50 -4.47 -2.38
N PHE A 64 -6.65 -5.24 -1.32
CA PHE A 64 -7.94 -5.62 -0.75
C PHE A 64 -7.89 -5.47 0.77
N GLY A 65 -9.05 -5.27 1.39
CA GLY A 65 -9.16 -4.80 2.77
C GLY A 65 -8.36 -5.61 3.79
N LEU A 66 -8.52 -6.94 3.83
CA LEU A 66 -7.81 -7.79 4.80
C LEU A 66 -6.29 -7.76 4.61
N GLY A 67 -5.82 -7.86 3.37
CA GLY A 67 -4.39 -7.78 3.08
C GLY A 67 -3.79 -6.44 3.48
N MET A 68 -4.54 -5.36 3.31
CA MET A 68 -4.09 -4.02 3.71
C MET A 68 -4.04 -3.85 5.22
N ILE A 69 -5.01 -4.43 5.95
CA ILE A 69 -4.99 -4.43 7.43
C ILE A 69 -3.73 -5.14 7.94
N GLU A 70 -3.41 -6.31 7.39
CA GLU A 70 -2.22 -7.07 7.74
C GLU A 70 -0.93 -6.30 7.43
N GLU A 71 -0.87 -5.66 6.28
CA GLU A 71 0.30 -4.87 5.88
C GLU A 71 0.51 -3.65 6.78
N LEU A 72 -0.55 -2.90 7.05
CA LEU A 72 -0.49 -1.76 7.97
C LEU A 72 -0.08 -2.19 9.39
N ALA A 73 -0.54 -3.36 9.84
CA ALA A 73 -0.15 -3.91 11.14
C ALA A 73 1.35 -4.20 11.23
N ARG A 74 2.00 -4.61 10.12
CA ARG A 74 3.46 -4.79 10.06
C ARG A 74 4.24 -3.49 10.26
N HIS A 75 3.64 -2.38 9.83
CA HIS A 75 4.20 -1.04 10.03
C HIS A 75 3.78 -0.39 11.35
N GLY A 76 3.13 -1.14 12.23
CA GLY A 76 2.71 -0.66 13.55
C GLY A 76 1.35 0.04 13.58
N TYR A 77 0.66 0.14 12.46
CA TYR A 77 -0.67 0.74 12.40
C TYR A 77 -1.75 -0.32 12.64
N ARG A 78 -2.50 -0.15 13.72
CA ARG A 78 -3.68 -0.98 13.99
C ARG A 78 -4.93 -0.28 13.50
N ILE A 79 -5.51 -0.81 12.44
CA ILE A 79 -6.73 -0.30 11.85
C ILE A 79 -7.77 -1.41 11.75
N SER A 80 -9.01 -1.09 12.11
CA SER A 80 -10.12 -2.01 11.96
C SER A 80 -10.71 -1.95 10.55
N PRO A 81 -11.45 -3.00 10.10
CA PRO A 81 -12.21 -2.93 8.86
C PRO A 81 -13.16 -1.72 8.81
N GLY A 82 -13.82 -1.41 9.94
CA GLY A 82 -14.72 -0.26 10.06
C GLY A 82 -14.05 1.10 9.84
N SER A 83 -12.73 1.19 10.00
CA SER A 83 -11.95 2.41 9.72
C SER A 83 -11.30 2.36 8.33
N LEU A 84 -10.83 1.21 7.90
CA LEU A 84 -10.14 1.05 6.61
C LEU A 84 -11.07 1.23 5.42
N TYR A 85 -12.25 0.59 5.42
CA TYR A 85 -13.17 0.66 4.28
C TYR A 85 -13.65 2.09 3.98
N PRO A 86 -14.04 2.92 4.96
CA PRO A 86 -14.34 4.33 4.71
C PRO A 86 -13.14 5.11 4.15
N LEU A 87 -11.91 4.78 4.58
CA LEU A 87 -10.68 5.38 4.06
C LEU A 87 -10.49 5.02 2.57
N LEU A 88 -10.65 3.76 2.19
CA LEU A 88 -10.57 3.30 0.80
C LEU A 88 -11.62 3.98 -0.07
N GLN A 89 -12.87 4.04 0.40
CA GLN A 89 -13.96 4.74 -0.28
C GLN A 89 -13.68 6.24 -0.42
N GLY A 90 -13.10 6.86 0.59
CA GLY A 90 -12.68 8.27 0.55
C GLY A 90 -11.64 8.53 -0.53
N LEU A 91 -10.63 7.66 -0.65
CA LEU A 91 -9.62 7.75 -1.71
C LEU A 91 -10.23 7.51 -3.10
N GLU A 92 -11.20 6.60 -3.21
CA GLU A 92 -11.92 6.35 -4.46
C GLU A 92 -12.77 7.56 -4.87
N LYS A 93 -13.52 8.17 -3.95
CA LYS A 93 -14.28 9.40 -4.20
C LYS A 93 -13.43 10.57 -4.68
N LYS A 94 -12.21 10.66 -4.19
CA LYS A 94 -11.23 11.66 -4.64
C LYS A 94 -10.60 11.32 -6.00
N GLY A 95 -10.89 10.17 -6.55
CA GLY A 95 -10.35 9.72 -7.84
C GLY A 95 -8.94 9.14 -7.77
N TYR A 96 -8.40 8.87 -6.58
CA TYR A 96 -7.07 8.28 -6.42
C TYR A 96 -7.06 6.76 -6.57
N LEU A 97 -8.16 6.11 -6.22
CA LEU A 97 -8.36 4.67 -6.34
C LEU A 97 -9.55 4.36 -7.24
N ARG A 98 -9.53 3.16 -7.80
CA ARG A 98 -10.65 2.55 -8.51
C ARG A 98 -10.86 1.15 -7.95
N SER A 99 -12.10 0.82 -7.60
CA SER A 99 -12.45 -0.53 -7.15
C SER A 99 -13.02 -1.37 -8.29
N THR A 100 -12.74 -2.65 -8.23
CA THR A 100 -13.35 -3.69 -9.07
C THR A 100 -13.71 -4.88 -8.19
N GLU A 101 -14.74 -5.61 -8.58
CA GLU A 101 -15.10 -6.85 -7.92
C GLU A 101 -14.35 -8.02 -8.58
N GLN A 102 -13.69 -8.81 -7.77
CA GLN A 102 -13.04 -10.04 -8.20
C GLN A 102 -13.67 -11.25 -7.53
N ARG A 103 -13.94 -12.28 -8.30
CA ARG A 103 -14.34 -13.57 -7.77
C ARG A 103 -13.14 -14.32 -7.22
N ASN A 104 -13.26 -14.77 -5.99
CA ASN A 104 -12.32 -15.69 -5.37
C ASN A 104 -13.09 -16.93 -4.89
N GLY A 105 -13.16 -17.93 -5.76
CA GLY A 105 -14.02 -19.09 -5.54
C GLY A 105 -15.49 -18.69 -5.51
N LYS A 106 -16.17 -18.97 -4.37
CA LYS A 106 -17.59 -18.63 -4.16
C LYS A 106 -17.81 -17.22 -3.62
N SER A 107 -16.76 -16.52 -3.21
CA SER A 107 -16.87 -15.17 -2.63
C SER A 107 -16.46 -14.09 -3.60
N LEU A 108 -17.13 -12.94 -3.51
CA LEU A 108 -16.78 -11.71 -4.21
C LEU A 108 -15.95 -10.85 -3.25
N ARG A 109 -14.81 -10.36 -3.73
CA ARG A 109 -14.02 -9.37 -2.98
C ARG A 109 -13.86 -8.10 -3.81
N ARG A 110 -13.86 -6.99 -3.12
CA ARG A 110 -13.57 -5.70 -3.73
C ARG A 110 -12.06 -5.46 -3.69
N VAL A 111 -11.51 -5.14 -4.84
CA VAL A 111 -10.09 -4.91 -5.06
C VAL A 111 -9.90 -3.49 -5.54
N TYR A 112 -8.94 -2.79 -4.99
CA TYR A 112 -8.63 -1.39 -5.30
C TYR A 112 -7.29 -1.29 -6.03
N ARG A 113 -7.24 -0.42 -7.04
CA ARG A 113 -6.02 -0.07 -7.77
C ARG A 113 -5.88 1.45 -7.84
N ALA A 114 -4.66 1.93 -7.91
CA ALA A 114 -4.42 3.35 -8.13
C ALA A 114 -4.80 3.76 -9.55
N THR A 115 -5.44 4.92 -9.65
CA THR A 115 -5.69 5.59 -10.92
C THR A 115 -4.45 6.38 -11.39
N PRO A 116 -4.39 6.85 -12.65
CA PRO A 116 -3.33 7.79 -13.07
C PRO A 116 -3.25 9.03 -12.18
N GLN A 117 -4.41 9.56 -11.73
CA GLN A 117 -4.46 10.68 -10.78
C GLN A 117 -3.88 10.29 -9.41
N GLY A 118 -4.17 9.07 -8.92
CA GLY A 118 -3.60 8.55 -7.69
C GLY A 118 -2.08 8.40 -7.76
N ARG A 119 -1.54 7.95 -8.89
CA ARG A 119 -0.09 7.85 -9.13
C ARG A 119 0.57 9.22 -9.10
N LYS A 120 -0.03 10.22 -9.72
CA LYS A 120 0.43 11.61 -9.69
C LYS A 120 0.43 12.17 -8.27
N ALA A 121 -0.66 11.95 -7.54
CA ALA A 121 -0.80 12.42 -6.15
C ALA A 121 0.27 11.79 -5.24
N LEU A 122 0.55 10.50 -5.40
CA LEU A 122 1.60 9.82 -4.64
C LEU A 122 2.98 10.38 -4.98
N ALA A 123 3.27 10.63 -6.26
CA ALA A 123 4.54 11.20 -6.70
C ALA A 123 4.77 12.59 -6.08
N ALA A 124 3.74 13.43 -6.05
CA ALA A 124 3.78 14.74 -5.39
C ALA A 124 3.96 14.61 -3.87
N ALA A 125 3.29 13.65 -3.24
CA ALA A 125 3.39 13.40 -1.80
C ALA A 125 4.78 12.91 -1.38
N LYS A 126 5.47 12.16 -2.23
CA LYS A 126 6.84 11.66 -1.94
C LYS A 126 7.83 12.78 -1.66
N SER A 127 7.75 13.90 -2.36
CA SER A 127 8.62 15.06 -2.09
C SER A 127 8.31 15.70 -0.74
N LYS A 128 7.04 15.80 -0.38
CA LYS A 128 6.62 16.29 0.93
C LYS A 128 7.04 15.39 2.08
N VAL A 129 6.92 14.08 1.90
CA VAL A 129 7.38 13.09 2.90
C VAL A 129 8.90 13.17 3.06
N ARG A 130 9.64 13.35 1.97
CA ARG A 130 11.10 13.49 2.04
C ARG A 130 11.51 14.77 2.79
N GLU A 131 10.86 15.89 2.52
CA GLU A 131 11.08 17.15 3.22
C GLU A 131 10.85 16.99 4.72
N LEU A 132 9.71 16.41 5.10
CA LEU A 132 9.37 16.13 6.49
C LEU A 132 10.40 15.18 7.16
N PHE A 133 10.86 14.18 6.44
CA PHE A 133 11.89 13.26 6.93
C PHE A 133 13.19 13.99 7.27
N HIS A 134 13.64 14.88 6.40
CA HIS A 134 14.83 15.69 6.66
C HIS A 134 14.68 16.54 7.92
N GLU A 135 13.55 17.20 8.11
CA GLU A 135 13.30 18.01 9.30
C GLU A 135 13.23 17.18 10.59
N LEU A 136 12.49 16.06 10.57
CA LEU A 136 12.23 15.28 11.79
C LEU A 136 13.36 14.33 12.16
N VAL A 137 14.11 13.83 11.20
CA VAL A 137 15.10 12.77 11.40
C VAL A 137 16.52 13.28 11.27
N GLU A 138 16.79 14.12 10.29
CA GLU A 138 18.13 14.66 10.03
C GLU A 138 18.39 16.00 10.74
N GLY A 139 17.35 16.67 11.24
CA GLY A 139 17.49 17.80 12.15
C GLY A 139 17.91 19.12 11.51
N ASP A 140 17.56 19.30 10.27
CA ASP A 140 17.80 20.56 9.55
C ASP A 140 16.62 21.52 9.63
#